data_a5ab36f3f128ecffb812786659b7ac7f
#
_entry.id   a5ab36f3f128ecffb812786659b7ac7f
#
_cell.length_a   1.000
_cell.length_b   1.000
_cell.length_c   1.000
_cell.angle_alpha   90.00
_cell.angle_beta   90.00
_cell.angle_gamma   90.00
#
_symmetry.space_group_name_H-M   'P 1'
#
loop_
_entity.id
_entity.type
_entity.pdbx_description
1 polymer ?
#
loop_
_entity_poly.entity_id
_entity_poly.type
_entity_poly.pdbx_seq_one_letter_code
_entity_poly.pdbx_strand_id
1 'polypeptide(L)'
;MASYAQDVKNELAHKFDEDRDCLLAEFVALLKVGTKKIDGRLEFASSNAAVVRRVITLAKNFFPNVKPEVAAVRRKKLLKNLIYVVRFILAGAVQNFFDALDMSELLKRTRFKVAYMRGAFLAGGSVNRPETEYFLQVVTKTEAEAIFLQKQMEKLEFNAGICQRKKAFFIWLREGDAICDFLGMIGAAEAVERFEIARNLKEVRIQVNRVVNMETAALNKSINAAQRQLADIKILLDKNAPVHSRFREAMTLRLENPSCTIGELAEKIGMSRAGLLYRFQIIHRLAKKFSKK
;
A
#
# COMPACT_ATOMS: atom_id res chain seq x y z
N MET A 1 -8.82 9.58 14.02
CA MET A 1 -7.37 9.39 13.84
C MET A 1 -6.95 10.15 12.59
N ALA A 2 -5.79 10.82 12.63
CA ALA A 2 -5.19 11.42 11.43
C ALA A 2 -4.88 10.31 10.41
N SER A 3 -4.90 10.64 9.10
CA SER A 3 -4.48 9.68 8.09
C SER A 3 -2.95 9.64 8.03
N TYR A 4 -2.36 8.52 7.61
CA TYR A 4 -0.92 8.40 7.45
C TYR A 4 -0.31 9.55 6.62
N ALA A 5 -0.99 9.95 5.53
CA ALA A 5 -0.58 11.11 4.73
C ALA A 5 -0.58 12.43 5.52
N GLN A 6 -1.46 12.60 6.51
CA GLN A 6 -1.46 13.79 7.37
C GLN A 6 -0.30 13.76 8.36
N ASP A 7 0.06 12.57 8.87
CA ASP A 7 1.20 12.41 9.77
C ASP A 7 2.51 12.74 9.05
N VAL A 8 2.69 12.21 7.82
CA VAL A 8 3.83 12.57 6.95
C VAL A 8 3.90 14.08 6.69
N LYS A 9 2.77 14.72 6.38
CA LYS A 9 2.74 16.16 6.17
C LYS A 9 3.05 16.96 7.44
N ASN A 10 2.62 16.46 8.60
CA ASN A 10 2.97 17.09 9.89
C ASN A 10 4.48 17.05 10.13
N GLU A 11 5.11 15.88 9.95
CA GLU A 11 6.55 15.71 10.09
C GLU A 11 7.31 16.69 9.16
N LEU A 12 7.00 16.65 7.86
CA LEU A 12 7.65 17.50 6.86
C LEU A 12 7.44 19.02 7.09
N ALA A 13 6.27 19.43 7.58
CA ALA A 13 5.96 20.83 7.83
C ALA A 13 6.75 21.42 9.00
N HIS A 14 7.27 20.60 9.91
CA HIS A 14 8.12 21.00 11.02
C HIS A 14 9.61 20.93 10.70
N LYS A 15 9.99 20.42 9.54
CA LYS A 15 11.39 20.34 9.13
C LYS A 15 11.90 21.73 8.74
N PHE A 16 12.95 22.18 9.41
CA PHE A 16 13.64 23.41 9.06
C PHE A 16 14.84 23.11 8.18
N ASP A 17 15.01 23.93 7.15
CA ASP A 17 16.20 23.96 6.32
C ASP A 17 16.87 25.33 6.56
N GLU A 18 18.19 25.34 6.73
CA GLU A 18 18.94 26.60 6.96
C GLU A 18 19.27 27.30 5.64
N ASP A 19 19.26 26.53 4.54
CA ASP A 19 19.57 27.07 3.22
C ASP A 19 18.36 27.82 2.64
N ARG A 20 18.56 29.14 2.40
CA ARG A 20 17.54 30.01 1.85
C ARG A 20 17.02 29.56 0.48
N ASP A 21 17.88 28.97 -0.37
CA ASP A 21 17.50 28.51 -1.69
C ASP A 21 16.66 27.23 -1.60
N CYS A 22 16.94 26.34 -0.62
CA CYS A 22 16.06 25.22 -0.31
C CYS A 22 14.68 25.68 0.15
N LEU A 23 14.62 26.66 1.06
CA LEU A 23 13.35 27.25 1.52
C LEU A 23 12.60 27.91 0.37
N LEU A 24 13.31 28.58 -0.55
CA LEU A 24 12.73 29.16 -1.74
C LEU A 24 12.14 28.11 -2.68
N ALA A 25 12.89 27.06 -2.96
CA ALA A 25 12.42 25.97 -3.82
C ALA A 25 11.17 25.27 -3.24
N GLU A 26 11.16 25.00 -1.93
CA GLU A 26 9.98 24.47 -1.22
C GLU A 26 8.78 25.40 -1.32
N PHE A 27 8.99 26.70 -1.08
CA PHE A 27 7.93 27.70 -1.13
C PHE A 27 7.32 27.85 -2.53
N VAL A 28 8.17 27.90 -3.55
CA VAL A 28 7.75 27.94 -4.96
C VAL A 28 6.88 26.75 -5.31
N ALA A 29 7.27 25.53 -4.90
CA ALA A 29 6.49 24.33 -5.12
C ALA A 29 5.14 24.36 -4.40
N LEU A 30 5.13 24.77 -3.12
CA LEU A 30 3.89 24.93 -2.33
C LEU A 30 2.90 25.86 -3.04
N LEU A 31 3.37 26.99 -3.56
CA LEU A 31 2.50 27.94 -4.24
C LEU A 31 2.07 27.45 -5.63
N LYS A 32 2.97 26.92 -6.47
CA LYS A 32 2.63 26.42 -7.81
C LYS A 32 1.59 25.31 -7.73
N VAL A 33 1.82 24.30 -6.91
CA VAL A 33 0.93 23.14 -6.78
C VAL A 33 -0.33 23.44 -5.96
N GLY A 34 -0.18 24.19 -4.84
CA GLY A 34 -1.23 24.37 -3.83
C GLY A 34 -2.17 25.54 -4.06
N THR A 35 -1.77 26.63 -4.76
CA THR A 35 -2.60 27.84 -4.85
C THR A 35 -3.55 27.82 -6.05
N LYS A 36 -4.66 28.55 -5.90
CA LYS A 36 -5.57 28.92 -6.98
C LYS A 36 -5.61 30.43 -7.08
N LYS A 37 -5.77 30.94 -8.30
CA LYS A 37 -6.01 32.37 -8.53
C LYS A 37 -7.52 32.60 -8.53
N ILE A 38 -8.03 33.39 -7.59
CA ILE A 38 -9.44 33.72 -7.42
C ILE A 38 -9.51 35.24 -7.22
N ASP A 39 -10.24 35.92 -8.08
CA ASP A 39 -10.45 37.39 -8.02
C ASP A 39 -9.15 38.18 -7.83
N GLY A 40 -8.09 37.84 -8.58
CA GLY A 40 -6.79 38.48 -8.49
C GLY A 40 -5.96 38.15 -7.25
N ARG A 41 -6.45 37.25 -6.36
CA ARG A 41 -5.76 36.81 -5.16
C ARG A 41 -5.25 35.39 -5.33
N LEU A 42 -4.15 35.07 -4.66
CA LEU A 42 -3.68 33.67 -4.55
C LEU A 42 -4.27 33.05 -3.28
N GLU A 43 -5.00 31.96 -3.45
CA GLU A 43 -5.61 31.21 -2.37
C GLU A 43 -4.94 29.83 -2.24
N PHE A 44 -4.36 29.53 -1.08
CA PHE A 44 -3.85 28.22 -0.69
C PHE A 44 -4.81 27.57 0.28
N ALA A 45 -5.22 26.33 0.05
CA ALA A 45 -6.16 25.61 0.90
C ALA A 45 -5.64 24.23 1.29
N SER A 46 -5.65 23.93 2.59
CA SER A 46 -5.23 22.63 3.12
C SER A 46 -6.09 22.22 4.32
N SER A 47 -6.32 20.93 4.47
CA SER A 47 -6.90 20.35 5.70
C SER A 47 -5.86 20.17 6.81
N ASN A 48 -4.58 20.37 6.52
CA ASN A 48 -3.48 20.24 7.46
C ASN A 48 -3.02 21.60 7.98
N ALA A 49 -3.21 21.84 9.28
CA ALA A 49 -2.86 23.11 9.91
C ALA A 49 -1.33 23.36 9.95
N ALA A 50 -0.51 22.30 10.05
CA ALA A 50 0.95 22.43 10.04
C ALA A 50 1.45 22.92 8.67
N VAL A 51 0.91 22.37 7.59
CA VAL A 51 1.21 22.82 6.22
C VAL A 51 0.83 24.28 6.03
N VAL A 52 -0.33 24.70 6.54
CA VAL A 52 -0.79 26.10 6.45
C VAL A 52 0.17 27.02 7.22
N ARG A 53 0.57 26.67 8.44
CA ARG A 53 1.58 27.42 9.20
C ARG A 53 2.90 27.51 8.43
N ARG A 54 3.34 26.41 7.81
CA ARG A 54 4.56 26.38 7.00
C ARG A 54 4.49 27.39 5.84
N VAL A 55 3.38 27.39 5.10
CA VAL A 55 3.16 28.35 4.00
C VAL A 55 3.22 29.79 4.50
N ILE A 56 2.58 30.10 5.64
CA ILE A 56 2.59 31.46 6.23
C ILE A 56 4.00 31.86 6.65
N THR A 57 4.77 30.96 7.28
CA THR A 57 6.14 31.21 7.70
C THR A 57 7.04 31.49 6.51
N LEU A 58 6.97 30.68 5.46
CA LEU A 58 7.76 30.91 4.24
C LEU A 58 7.33 32.19 3.52
N ALA A 59 6.03 32.48 3.45
CA ALA A 59 5.54 33.71 2.86
C ALA A 59 6.08 34.94 3.59
N LYS A 60 6.12 34.94 4.93
CA LYS A 60 6.72 36.07 5.72
C LYS A 60 8.23 36.22 5.49
N ASN A 61 8.94 35.08 5.29
CA ASN A 61 10.38 35.11 5.04
C ASN A 61 10.72 35.76 3.68
N PHE A 62 9.95 35.49 2.64
CA PHE A 62 10.20 35.97 1.29
C PHE A 62 9.45 37.25 0.97
N PHE A 63 8.32 37.52 1.61
CA PHE A 63 7.46 38.67 1.42
C PHE A 63 7.05 39.26 2.76
N PRO A 64 7.96 39.93 3.50
CA PRO A 64 7.67 40.45 4.86
C PRO A 64 6.52 41.45 4.89
N ASN A 65 6.28 42.18 3.79
CA ASN A 65 5.20 43.15 3.67
C ASN A 65 3.83 42.54 3.32
N VAL A 66 3.77 41.23 3.01
CA VAL A 66 2.52 40.55 2.70
C VAL A 66 1.85 40.11 4.00
N LYS A 67 0.64 40.57 4.22
CA LYS A 67 -0.22 40.08 5.33
C LYS A 67 -1.18 39.04 4.81
N PRO A 68 -0.95 37.72 5.08
CA PRO A 68 -1.88 36.68 4.68
C PRO A 68 -3.18 36.76 5.49
N GLU A 69 -4.33 36.70 4.84
CA GLU A 69 -5.61 36.46 5.50
C GLU A 69 -5.78 34.98 5.71
N VAL A 70 -6.12 34.56 6.92
CA VAL A 70 -6.35 33.14 7.25
C VAL A 70 -7.81 32.95 7.61
N ALA A 71 -8.49 32.02 6.94
CA ALA A 71 -9.85 31.64 7.23
C ALA A 71 -9.96 30.12 7.44
N ALA A 72 -10.82 29.71 8.34
CA ALA A 72 -11.17 28.31 8.54
C ALA A 72 -12.59 28.06 8.01
N VAL A 73 -12.72 27.20 7.01
CA VAL A 73 -14.00 26.93 6.33
C VAL A 73 -14.41 25.48 6.59
N ARG A 74 -15.63 25.28 7.07
CA ARG A 74 -16.24 23.95 7.17
C ARG A 74 -17.02 23.65 5.88
N ARG A 75 -16.64 22.62 5.13
CA ARG A 75 -17.45 22.14 3.99
C ARG A 75 -18.66 21.34 4.50
N LYS A 76 -19.88 21.83 4.22
CA LYS A 76 -21.15 21.22 4.63
C LYS A 76 -21.37 19.77 4.17
N LYS A 77 -20.71 19.32 3.10
CA LYS A 77 -20.87 17.97 2.52
C LYS A 77 -19.95 16.89 3.08
N LEU A 78 -18.90 17.24 3.82
CA LEU A 78 -17.95 16.31 4.44
C LEU A 78 -17.83 16.64 5.91
N LEU A 79 -18.65 16.03 6.72
CA LEU A 79 -19.02 16.36 8.12
C LEU A 79 -17.88 16.50 9.14
N LYS A 80 -16.59 16.32 8.81
CA LYS A 80 -15.52 16.35 9.82
C LYS A 80 -14.24 17.13 9.46
N ASN A 81 -14.04 17.60 8.23
CA ASN A 81 -12.75 18.19 7.88
C ASN A 81 -12.84 19.71 7.78
N LEU A 82 -12.19 20.36 8.74
CA LEU A 82 -11.90 21.79 8.70
C LEU A 82 -10.87 22.04 7.59
N ILE A 83 -11.12 23.00 6.71
CA ILE A 83 -10.18 23.44 5.68
C ILE A 83 -9.69 24.83 6.05
N TYR A 84 -8.39 24.94 6.16
CA TYR A 84 -7.72 26.23 6.36
C TYR A 84 -7.41 26.84 5.01
N VAL A 85 -7.74 28.10 4.83
CA VAL A 85 -7.54 28.86 3.61
C VAL A 85 -6.66 30.05 3.93
N VAL A 86 -5.56 30.20 3.18
CA VAL A 86 -4.67 31.36 3.25
C VAL A 86 -4.81 32.15 1.95
N ARG A 87 -5.11 33.45 2.06
CA ARG A 87 -5.23 34.36 0.94
C ARG A 87 -4.10 35.37 0.98
N PHE A 88 -3.44 35.52 -0.15
CA PHE A 88 -2.39 36.55 -0.33
C PHE A 88 -2.95 37.71 -1.17
N ILE A 89 -3.10 38.85 -0.54
CA ILE A 89 -3.74 40.05 -1.15
C ILE A 89 -2.86 40.70 -2.24
N LEU A 90 -1.54 40.53 -2.16
CA LEU A 90 -0.59 41.05 -3.14
C LEU A 90 -0.27 40.03 -4.25
N ALA A 91 -1.30 39.49 -4.90
CA ALA A 91 -1.12 38.54 -5.99
C ALA A 91 -0.19 39.03 -7.10
N GLY A 92 -0.19 40.33 -7.39
CA GLY A 92 0.70 40.94 -8.40
C GLY A 92 2.18 40.81 -8.06
N ALA A 93 2.57 41.14 -6.84
CA ALA A 93 3.98 41.05 -6.41
C ALA A 93 4.46 39.57 -6.39
N VAL A 94 3.61 38.65 -5.95
CA VAL A 94 3.92 37.22 -5.95
C VAL A 94 3.95 36.69 -7.39
N GLN A 95 3.04 37.13 -8.26
CA GLN A 95 3.04 36.74 -9.67
C GLN A 95 4.32 37.24 -10.38
N ASN A 96 4.67 38.51 -10.24
CA ASN A 96 5.88 39.08 -10.83
C ASN A 96 7.15 38.38 -10.32
N PHE A 97 7.16 37.96 -9.05
CA PHE A 97 8.24 37.16 -8.50
C PHE A 97 8.35 35.80 -9.23
N PHE A 98 7.24 35.11 -9.45
CA PHE A 98 7.26 33.83 -10.18
C PHE A 98 7.64 34.00 -11.64
N ASP A 99 7.19 35.06 -12.30
CA ASP A 99 7.49 35.33 -13.71
C ASP A 99 8.97 35.68 -13.93
N ALA A 100 9.60 36.31 -12.91
CA ALA A 100 11.03 36.62 -12.91
C ALA A 100 11.93 35.46 -12.49
N LEU A 101 11.36 34.33 -11.97
CA LEU A 101 12.14 33.26 -11.40
C LEU A 101 12.57 32.24 -12.48
N ASP A 102 13.89 32.11 -12.68
CA ASP A 102 14.42 31.03 -13.51
C ASP A 102 14.37 29.68 -12.77
N MET A 103 13.42 28.85 -13.15
CA MET A 103 13.25 27.52 -12.58
C MET A 103 14.41 26.59 -12.87
N SER A 104 15.17 26.81 -13.94
CA SER A 104 16.32 25.99 -14.31
C SER A 104 17.49 26.23 -13.37
N GLU A 105 17.73 27.49 -13.03
CA GLU A 105 18.76 27.89 -12.07
C GLU A 105 18.34 27.52 -10.64
N LEU A 106 17.11 27.78 -10.25
CA LEU A 106 16.58 27.40 -8.92
C LEU A 106 16.72 25.92 -8.64
N LEU A 107 16.48 25.03 -9.62
CA LEU A 107 16.53 23.58 -9.46
C LEU A 107 17.83 22.95 -9.99
N LYS A 108 18.90 23.72 -10.09
CA LYS A 108 20.19 23.22 -10.60
C LYS A 108 20.81 22.15 -9.69
N ARG A 109 20.78 22.36 -8.38
CA ARG A 109 21.36 21.42 -7.40
C ARG A 109 20.32 20.40 -6.92
N THR A 110 20.77 19.16 -6.68
CA THR A 110 19.91 18.07 -6.20
C THR A 110 19.15 18.44 -4.93
N ARG A 111 19.80 19.08 -3.95
CA ARG A 111 19.15 19.51 -2.70
C ARG A 111 17.96 20.47 -2.92
N PHE A 112 18.04 21.33 -3.94
CA PHE A 112 16.94 22.24 -4.27
C PHE A 112 15.78 21.51 -4.95
N LYS A 113 16.06 20.51 -5.79
CA LYS A 113 15.04 19.62 -6.33
C LYS A 113 14.32 18.86 -5.23
N VAL A 114 15.06 18.33 -4.25
CA VAL A 114 14.50 17.64 -3.07
C VAL A 114 13.58 18.58 -2.28
N ALA A 115 14.01 19.80 -2.00
CA ALA A 115 13.20 20.79 -1.31
C ALA A 115 11.93 21.17 -2.11
N TYR A 116 12.04 21.27 -3.44
CA TYR A 116 10.90 21.50 -4.33
C TYR A 116 9.92 20.32 -4.27
N MET A 117 10.39 19.06 -4.30
CA MET A 117 9.54 17.89 -4.17
C MET A 117 8.86 17.78 -2.81
N ARG A 118 9.54 18.21 -1.73
CA ARG A 118 8.94 18.34 -0.40
C ARG A 118 7.77 19.33 -0.43
N GLY A 119 7.97 20.51 -1.00
CA GLY A 119 6.91 21.52 -1.15
C GLY A 119 5.72 21.03 -1.99
N ALA A 120 5.99 20.34 -3.11
CA ALA A 120 4.97 19.76 -3.96
C ALA A 120 4.15 18.67 -3.20
N PHE A 121 4.82 17.82 -2.42
CA PHE A 121 4.15 16.82 -1.59
C PHE A 121 3.33 17.46 -0.46
N LEU A 122 3.83 18.45 0.22
CA LEU A 122 3.08 19.21 1.24
C LEU A 122 1.80 19.82 0.66
N ALA A 123 1.86 20.38 -0.55
CA ALA A 123 0.73 20.99 -1.23
C ALA A 123 -0.30 19.99 -1.73
N GLY A 124 0.11 19.03 -2.56
CA GLY A 124 -0.77 18.12 -3.30
C GLY A 124 -0.54 16.62 -3.03
N GLY A 125 0.44 16.29 -2.19
CA GLY A 125 0.83 14.90 -1.93
C GLY A 125 -0.17 14.11 -1.08
N SER A 126 -0.20 12.83 -1.32
CA SER A 126 -0.90 11.84 -0.50
C SER A 126 -0.19 10.49 -0.61
N VAL A 127 -0.16 9.74 0.46
CA VAL A 127 0.38 8.39 0.51
C VAL A 127 -0.54 7.48 1.31
N ASN A 128 -0.75 6.27 0.80
CA ASN A 128 -1.57 5.27 1.46
C ASN A 128 -0.85 4.70 2.68
N ARG A 129 -1.61 4.11 3.59
CA ARG A 129 -1.04 3.31 4.67
C ARG A 129 -0.37 2.06 4.10
N PRO A 130 0.82 1.69 4.61
CA PRO A 130 1.58 0.54 4.08
C PRO A 130 0.88 -0.81 4.26
N GLU A 131 -0.07 -0.93 5.21
CA GLU A 131 -0.87 -2.14 5.40
C GLU A 131 -1.83 -2.40 4.23
N THR A 132 -2.17 -1.35 3.48
CA THR A 132 -3.04 -1.43 2.31
C THR A 132 -2.23 -1.58 1.01
N GLU A 133 -2.60 -0.88 -0.04
CA GLU A 133 -1.89 -0.80 -1.30
C GLU A 133 -0.80 0.27 -1.25
N TYR A 134 0.40 -0.04 -1.75
CA TYR A 134 1.48 0.93 -1.87
C TYR A 134 1.16 1.93 -2.97
N PHE A 135 0.87 3.15 -2.58
CA PHE A 135 0.50 4.20 -3.50
C PHE A 135 0.83 5.57 -2.92
N LEU A 136 1.70 6.29 -3.59
CA LEU A 136 1.99 7.70 -3.33
C LEU A 136 1.61 8.51 -4.56
N GLN A 137 0.95 9.63 -4.37
CA GLN A 137 0.59 10.54 -5.46
C GLN A 137 0.79 12.00 -5.08
N VAL A 138 1.06 12.83 -6.08
CA VAL A 138 1.01 14.28 -5.99
C VAL A 138 0.01 14.79 -7.02
N VAL A 139 -0.96 15.58 -6.57
CA VAL A 139 -2.03 16.12 -7.43
C VAL A 139 -1.61 17.49 -7.93
N THR A 140 -1.76 17.71 -9.23
CA THR A 140 -1.56 19.01 -9.89
C THR A 140 -2.81 19.45 -10.64
N LYS A 141 -2.85 20.73 -11.04
CA LYS A 141 -4.02 21.30 -11.72
C LYS A 141 -3.89 21.26 -13.22
N THR A 142 -2.66 21.33 -13.73
CA THR A 142 -2.36 21.37 -15.15
C THR A 142 -1.46 20.20 -15.55
N GLU A 143 -1.55 19.80 -16.80
CA GLU A 143 -0.68 18.77 -17.37
C GLU A 143 0.78 19.23 -17.39
N ALA A 144 1.02 20.50 -17.70
CA ALA A 144 2.36 21.06 -17.72
C ALA A 144 3.05 20.97 -16.35
N GLU A 145 2.32 21.22 -15.25
CA GLU A 145 2.84 21.01 -13.88
C GLU A 145 3.13 19.55 -13.59
N ALA A 146 2.28 18.63 -14.06
CA ALA A 146 2.49 17.19 -13.87
C ALA A 146 3.75 16.71 -14.61
N ILE A 147 3.90 17.07 -15.88
CA ILE A 147 5.08 16.76 -16.68
C ILE A 147 6.35 17.37 -16.06
N PHE A 148 6.26 18.61 -15.57
CA PHE A 148 7.39 19.24 -14.91
C PHE A 148 7.82 18.47 -13.66
N LEU A 149 6.88 18.10 -12.78
CA LEU A 149 7.17 17.33 -11.57
C LEU A 149 7.72 15.95 -11.92
N GLN A 150 7.15 15.25 -12.92
CA GLN A 150 7.67 13.97 -13.37
C GLN A 150 9.13 14.07 -13.79
N LYS A 151 9.47 15.07 -14.62
CA LYS A 151 10.87 15.32 -15.03
C LYS A 151 11.80 15.60 -13.85
N GLN A 152 11.32 16.26 -12.79
CA GLN A 152 12.14 16.44 -11.59
C GLN A 152 12.31 15.12 -10.82
N MET A 153 11.28 14.27 -10.77
CA MET A 153 11.37 12.93 -10.16
C MET A 153 12.32 12.03 -10.95
N GLU A 154 12.27 12.04 -12.29
CA GLU A 154 13.21 11.32 -13.15
C GLU A 154 14.67 11.76 -12.90
N LYS A 155 14.93 13.08 -12.74
CA LYS A 155 16.26 13.60 -12.39
C LYS A 155 16.73 13.20 -10.98
N LEU A 156 15.83 12.72 -10.15
CA LEU A 156 16.08 12.16 -8.82
C LEU A 156 15.96 10.62 -8.82
N GLU A 157 16.00 10.01 -10.02
CA GLU A 157 15.99 8.55 -10.24
C GLU A 157 14.69 7.84 -9.85
N PHE A 158 13.56 8.58 -9.78
CA PHE A 158 12.24 7.98 -9.55
C PHE A 158 11.48 7.80 -10.85
N ASN A 159 11.06 6.58 -11.13
CA ASN A 159 10.19 6.26 -12.26
C ASN A 159 8.71 6.52 -11.90
N ALA A 160 8.30 7.77 -12.03
CA ALA A 160 6.95 8.20 -11.69
C ALA A 160 6.01 8.17 -12.90
N GLY A 161 4.83 7.55 -12.72
CA GLY A 161 3.78 7.57 -13.73
C GLY A 161 2.94 8.85 -13.65
N ILE A 162 2.34 9.24 -14.77
CA ILE A 162 1.32 10.31 -14.84
C ILE A 162 -0.02 9.69 -15.23
N CYS A 163 -1.10 10.16 -14.63
CA CYS A 163 -2.45 9.89 -15.08
C CYS A 163 -3.36 11.11 -14.89
N GLN A 164 -4.41 11.19 -15.72
CA GLN A 164 -5.45 12.20 -15.59
C GLN A 164 -6.73 11.56 -15.03
N ARG A 165 -7.33 12.20 -14.03
CA ARG A 165 -8.66 11.84 -13.51
C ARG A 165 -9.53 13.10 -13.42
N LYS A 166 -10.62 13.13 -14.17
CA LYS A 166 -11.51 14.31 -14.27
C LYS A 166 -10.72 15.54 -14.76
N LYS A 167 -10.58 16.57 -13.91
CA LYS A 167 -9.90 17.84 -14.20
C LYS A 167 -8.55 17.98 -13.47
N ALA A 168 -8.01 16.92 -12.92
CA ALA A 168 -6.75 16.92 -12.19
C ALA A 168 -5.77 15.90 -12.77
N PHE A 169 -4.49 16.21 -12.68
CA PHE A 169 -3.39 15.35 -13.08
C PHE A 169 -2.69 14.82 -11.84
N PHE A 170 -2.23 13.57 -11.90
CA PHE A 170 -1.63 12.86 -10.78
C PHE A 170 -0.29 12.28 -11.22
N ILE A 171 0.75 12.59 -10.48
CA ILE A 171 2.02 11.90 -10.55
C ILE A 171 2.02 10.86 -9.44
N TRP A 172 2.45 9.63 -9.71
CA TRP A 172 2.33 8.55 -8.75
C TRP A 172 3.53 7.61 -8.74
N LEU A 173 3.76 6.98 -7.56
CA LEU A 173 4.65 5.85 -7.33
C LEU A 173 3.85 4.69 -6.72
N ARG A 174 4.18 3.44 -7.08
CA ARG A 174 3.51 2.21 -6.60
C ARG A 174 4.44 1.20 -5.96
N GLU A 175 5.73 1.34 -6.15
CA GLU A 175 6.72 0.46 -5.57
C GLU A 175 7.02 0.88 -4.14
N GLY A 176 6.99 -0.08 -3.19
CA GLY A 176 7.20 0.19 -1.77
C GLY A 176 8.56 0.80 -1.49
N ASP A 177 9.62 0.30 -2.13
CA ASP A 177 10.98 0.81 -1.99
C ASP A 177 11.08 2.25 -2.51
N ALA A 178 10.59 2.52 -3.72
CA ALA A 178 10.57 3.86 -4.29
C ALA A 178 9.77 4.87 -3.43
N ILE A 179 8.69 4.42 -2.76
CA ILE A 179 7.94 5.27 -1.83
C ILE A 179 8.75 5.57 -0.57
N CYS A 180 9.44 4.56 0.02
CA CYS A 180 10.32 4.75 1.16
C CYS A 180 11.47 5.70 0.82
N ASP A 181 12.15 5.47 -0.29
CA ASP A 181 13.25 6.30 -0.76
C ASP A 181 12.81 7.74 -1.01
N PHE A 182 11.65 7.93 -1.65
CA PHE A 182 11.09 9.26 -1.87
C PHE A 182 10.76 9.98 -0.55
N LEU A 183 10.08 9.31 0.39
CA LEU A 183 9.74 9.89 1.69
C LEU A 183 11.00 10.22 2.50
N GLY A 184 11.99 9.32 2.51
CA GLY A 184 13.29 9.53 3.15
C GLY A 184 14.04 10.72 2.55
N MET A 185 14.09 10.79 1.22
CA MET A 185 14.74 11.87 0.47
C MET A 185 14.13 13.24 0.81
N ILE A 186 12.81 13.38 0.83
CA ILE A 186 12.16 14.64 1.18
C ILE A 186 12.20 14.96 2.67
N GLY A 187 12.63 14.00 3.52
CA GLY A 187 12.96 14.16 4.92
C GLY A 187 11.90 13.68 5.92
N ALA A 188 11.03 12.74 5.53
CA ALA A 188 10.03 12.12 6.39
C ALA A 188 10.56 10.81 7.02
N ALA A 189 11.60 10.89 7.85
CA ALA A 189 12.29 9.72 8.40
C ALA A 189 11.40 8.89 9.32
N GLU A 190 10.60 9.52 10.20
CA GLU A 190 9.67 8.82 11.08
C GLU A 190 8.57 8.10 10.30
N ALA A 191 8.13 8.67 9.18
CA ALA A 191 7.17 8.04 8.30
C ALA A 191 7.76 6.81 7.60
N VAL A 192 9.01 6.88 7.15
CA VAL A 192 9.74 5.74 6.54
C VAL A 192 9.84 4.59 7.54
N GLU A 193 10.30 4.85 8.77
CA GLU A 193 10.40 3.83 9.81
C GLU A 193 9.06 3.12 10.04
N ARG A 194 7.96 3.89 10.20
CA ARG A 194 6.62 3.34 10.35
C ARG A 194 6.16 2.54 9.12
N PHE A 195 6.55 2.97 7.92
CA PHE A 195 6.23 2.27 6.68
C PHE A 195 6.94 0.91 6.61
N GLU A 196 8.23 0.86 6.93
CA GLU A 196 9.03 -0.38 6.92
C GLU A 196 8.55 -1.38 7.97
N ILE A 197 8.27 -0.93 9.19
CA ILE A 197 7.70 -1.80 10.24
C ILE A 197 6.39 -2.43 9.78
N ALA A 198 5.47 -1.63 9.22
CA ALA A 198 4.18 -2.13 8.76
C ALA A 198 4.32 -3.07 7.56
N ARG A 199 5.28 -2.81 6.66
CA ARG A 199 5.64 -3.68 5.53
C ARG A 199 6.11 -5.05 6.00
N ASN A 200 7.08 -5.08 6.93
CA ASN A 200 7.61 -6.31 7.50
C ASN A 200 6.51 -7.14 8.19
N LEU A 201 5.63 -6.50 8.97
CA LEU A 201 4.48 -7.17 9.59
C LEU A 201 3.51 -7.75 8.56
N LYS A 202 3.29 -7.04 7.44
CA LYS A 202 2.45 -7.52 6.33
C LYS A 202 3.05 -8.75 5.68
N GLU A 203 4.34 -8.77 5.42
CA GLU A 203 5.06 -9.91 4.84
C GLU A 203 4.99 -11.14 5.75
N VAL A 204 5.24 -10.98 7.05
CA VAL A 204 5.09 -12.07 8.03
C VAL A 204 3.67 -12.63 8.04
N ARG A 205 2.64 -11.78 8.05
CA ARG A 205 1.23 -12.23 7.98
C ARG A 205 0.93 -13.02 6.70
N ILE A 206 1.45 -12.58 5.56
CA ILE A 206 1.28 -13.30 4.28
C ILE A 206 1.94 -14.68 4.36
N GLN A 207 3.14 -14.78 4.91
CA GLN A 207 3.85 -16.05 5.10
C GLN A 207 3.07 -17.00 6.01
N VAL A 208 2.63 -16.53 7.17
CA VAL A 208 1.82 -17.32 8.12
C VAL A 208 0.53 -17.81 7.45
N ASN A 209 -0.19 -16.94 6.75
CA ASN A 209 -1.41 -17.32 6.05
C ASN A 209 -1.16 -18.39 4.97
N ARG A 210 -0.03 -18.29 4.24
CA ARG A 210 0.35 -19.32 3.25
C ARG A 210 0.58 -20.68 3.91
N VAL A 211 1.30 -20.72 5.05
CA VAL A 211 1.54 -21.97 5.79
C VAL A 211 0.24 -22.56 6.32
N VAL A 212 -0.60 -21.75 6.98
CA VAL A 212 -1.90 -22.18 7.51
C VAL A 212 -2.82 -22.71 6.40
N ASN A 213 -2.88 -22.02 5.27
CA ASN A 213 -3.70 -22.45 4.13
C ASN A 213 -3.17 -23.77 3.54
N MET A 214 -1.86 -23.95 3.44
CA MET A 214 -1.24 -25.18 2.97
C MET A 214 -1.54 -26.35 3.91
N GLU A 215 -1.37 -26.18 5.22
CA GLU A 215 -1.65 -27.20 6.23
C GLU A 215 -3.14 -27.56 6.27
N THR A 216 -4.01 -26.56 6.23
CA THR A 216 -5.47 -26.76 6.18
C THR A 216 -5.88 -27.53 4.93
N ALA A 217 -5.33 -27.21 3.76
CA ALA A 217 -5.59 -27.93 2.51
C ALA A 217 -5.09 -29.37 2.57
N ALA A 218 -3.91 -29.62 3.15
CA ALA A 218 -3.36 -30.96 3.34
C ALA A 218 -4.22 -31.80 4.29
N LEU A 219 -4.67 -31.21 5.40
CA LEU A 219 -5.55 -31.85 6.37
C LEU A 219 -6.91 -32.21 5.73
N ASN A 220 -7.54 -31.28 5.05
CA ASN A 220 -8.82 -31.51 4.34
C ASN A 220 -8.69 -32.58 3.29
N LYS A 221 -7.59 -32.65 2.54
CA LYS A 221 -7.31 -33.70 1.58
C LYS A 221 -7.20 -35.06 2.25
N SER A 222 -6.56 -35.15 3.40
CA SER A 222 -6.43 -36.38 4.21
C SER A 222 -7.78 -36.87 4.74
N ILE A 223 -8.57 -35.94 5.33
CA ILE A 223 -9.91 -36.23 5.85
C ILE A 223 -10.83 -36.75 4.73
N ASN A 224 -10.89 -36.07 3.61
CA ASN A 224 -11.69 -36.46 2.46
C ASN A 224 -11.28 -37.84 1.91
N ALA A 225 -9.98 -38.13 1.90
CA ALA A 225 -9.48 -39.47 1.50
C ALA A 225 -9.92 -40.57 2.49
N ALA A 226 -9.81 -40.30 3.80
CA ALA A 226 -10.24 -41.22 4.83
C ALA A 226 -11.75 -41.48 4.77
N GLN A 227 -12.57 -40.47 4.61
CA GLN A 227 -14.03 -40.62 4.45
C GLN A 227 -14.43 -41.43 3.22
N ARG A 228 -13.76 -41.21 2.07
CA ARG A 228 -14.00 -42.07 0.88
C ARG A 228 -13.62 -43.52 1.12
N GLN A 229 -12.47 -43.76 1.77
CA GLN A 229 -12.04 -45.13 2.09
C GLN A 229 -13.03 -45.84 3.02
N LEU A 230 -13.54 -45.11 4.06
CA LEU A 230 -14.55 -45.65 4.96
C LEU A 230 -15.87 -45.96 4.23
N ALA A 231 -16.30 -45.09 3.33
CA ALA A 231 -17.49 -45.33 2.50
C ALA A 231 -17.31 -46.55 1.59
N ASP A 232 -16.16 -46.69 0.94
CA ASP A 232 -15.84 -47.87 0.11
C ASP A 232 -15.84 -49.15 0.93
N ILE A 233 -15.25 -49.13 2.12
CA ILE A 233 -15.23 -50.28 3.04
C ILE A 233 -16.65 -50.65 3.46
N LYS A 234 -17.48 -49.67 3.81
CA LYS A 234 -18.88 -49.94 4.20
C LYS A 234 -19.67 -50.63 3.08
N ILE A 235 -19.54 -50.18 1.83
CA ILE A 235 -20.19 -50.80 0.67
C ILE A 235 -19.78 -52.28 0.54
N LEU A 236 -18.49 -52.61 0.71
CA LEU A 236 -17.98 -53.96 0.59
C LEU A 236 -18.45 -54.86 1.74
N LEU A 237 -18.59 -54.34 2.96
CA LEU A 237 -19.11 -55.04 4.12
C LEU A 237 -20.61 -55.31 3.99
N ASP A 238 -21.41 -54.29 3.67
CA ASP A 238 -22.86 -54.38 3.51
C ASP A 238 -23.27 -55.39 2.41
N LYS A 239 -22.46 -55.53 1.37
CA LYS A 239 -22.67 -56.49 0.25
C LYS A 239 -22.00 -57.82 0.44
N ASN A 240 -21.39 -58.13 1.59
CA ASN A 240 -20.61 -59.32 1.86
C ASN A 240 -19.64 -59.70 0.71
N ALA A 241 -18.98 -58.70 0.15
CA ALA A 241 -18.12 -58.85 -1.02
C ALA A 241 -16.91 -59.77 -0.73
N PRO A 242 -16.54 -60.68 -1.64
CA PRO A 242 -15.35 -61.52 -1.47
C PRO A 242 -14.09 -60.68 -1.62
N VAL A 243 -13.43 -60.31 -0.49
CA VAL A 243 -12.21 -59.52 -0.44
C VAL A 243 -11.04 -60.37 0.00
N HIS A 244 -9.92 -60.34 -0.73
CA HIS A 244 -8.70 -61.07 -0.38
C HIS A 244 -8.14 -60.62 0.97
N SER A 245 -7.52 -61.50 1.75
CA SER A 245 -7.03 -61.30 3.12
C SER A 245 -6.17 -60.04 3.27
N ARG A 246 -5.20 -59.80 2.38
CA ARG A 246 -4.31 -58.61 2.39
C ARG A 246 -5.05 -57.26 2.29
N PHE A 247 -6.24 -57.21 1.67
CA PHE A 247 -7.07 -56.02 1.59
C PHE A 247 -7.98 -55.91 2.81
N ARG A 248 -8.43 -57.03 3.41
CA ARG A 248 -9.18 -57.03 4.67
C ARG A 248 -8.35 -56.39 5.80
N GLU A 249 -7.07 -56.74 5.91
CA GLU A 249 -6.15 -56.12 6.87
C GLU A 249 -6.15 -54.57 6.75
N ALA A 250 -6.04 -54.02 5.54
CA ALA A 250 -6.10 -52.56 5.31
C ALA A 250 -7.48 -51.97 5.64
N MET A 251 -8.58 -52.72 5.41
CA MET A 251 -9.94 -52.30 5.77
C MET A 251 -10.09 -52.18 7.29
N THR A 252 -9.70 -53.24 8.04
CA THR A 252 -9.76 -53.28 9.50
C THR A 252 -8.93 -52.18 10.10
N LEU A 253 -7.71 -51.99 9.62
CA LEU A 253 -6.84 -50.90 10.07
C LEU A 253 -7.47 -49.51 9.93
N ARG A 254 -8.16 -49.25 8.81
CA ARG A 254 -8.85 -47.94 8.58
C ARG A 254 -10.09 -47.82 9.48
N LEU A 255 -10.84 -48.86 9.72
CA LEU A 255 -12.00 -48.85 10.62
C LEU A 255 -11.59 -48.56 12.06
N GLU A 256 -10.51 -49.16 12.52
CA GLU A 256 -9.96 -48.97 13.87
C GLU A 256 -9.34 -47.58 14.03
N ASN A 257 -8.85 -46.97 12.93
CA ASN A 257 -8.16 -45.67 12.94
C ASN A 257 -8.73 -44.72 11.88
N PRO A 258 -9.96 -44.23 12.04
CA PRO A 258 -10.68 -43.49 11.01
C PRO A 258 -10.08 -42.12 10.70
N SER A 259 -9.42 -41.50 11.67
CA SER A 259 -8.83 -40.16 11.53
C SER A 259 -7.35 -40.12 11.11
N CYS A 260 -6.67 -41.29 11.17
CA CYS A 260 -5.24 -41.38 10.84
C CYS A 260 -4.97 -41.10 9.35
N THR A 261 -3.85 -40.48 9.05
CA THR A 261 -3.34 -40.28 7.68
C THR A 261 -2.88 -41.64 7.09
N ILE A 262 -2.74 -41.72 5.77
CA ILE A 262 -2.17 -42.91 5.11
C ILE A 262 -0.74 -43.20 5.57
N GLY A 263 0.05 -42.14 5.89
CA GLY A 263 1.41 -42.31 6.42
C GLY A 263 1.40 -43.00 7.77
N GLU A 264 0.64 -42.48 8.73
CA GLU A 264 0.49 -43.08 10.07
C GLU A 264 -0.04 -44.49 10.04
N LEU A 265 -1.01 -44.82 9.16
CA LEU A 265 -1.50 -46.17 8.97
C LEU A 265 -0.44 -47.10 8.39
N ALA A 266 0.37 -46.64 7.45
CA ALA A 266 1.43 -47.41 6.84
C ALA A 266 2.53 -47.77 7.86
N GLU A 267 2.88 -46.84 8.73
CA GLU A 267 3.82 -47.03 9.84
C GLU A 267 3.33 -48.12 10.82
N LYS A 268 2.04 -48.09 11.18
CA LYS A 268 1.43 -49.06 12.10
C LYS A 268 1.53 -50.52 11.63
N ILE A 269 1.59 -50.77 10.34
CA ILE A 269 1.68 -52.10 9.76
C ILE A 269 3.02 -52.39 9.08
N GLY A 270 4.03 -51.52 9.30
CA GLY A 270 5.36 -51.70 8.73
C GLY A 270 5.42 -51.69 7.20
N MET A 271 4.52 -50.94 6.54
CA MET A 271 4.40 -50.91 5.09
C MET A 271 4.76 -49.54 4.52
N SER A 272 5.18 -49.46 3.25
CA SER A 272 5.36 -48.17 2.59
C SER A 272 4.01 -47.48 2.34
N ARG A 273 3.99 -46.15 2.45
CA ARG A 273 2.83 -45.30 2.13
C ARG A 273 2.26 -45.62 0.74
N ALA A 274 3.13 -45.82 -0.25
CA ALA A 274 2.71 -46.17 -1.61
C ALA A 274 2.03 -47.51 -1.69
N GLY A 275 2.53 -48.52 -0.98
CA GLY A 275 1.94 -49.86 -0.90
C GLY A 275 0.55 -49.84 -0.28
N LEU A 276 0.36 -49.12 0.82
CA LEU A 276 -0.94 -48.99 1.46
C LEU A 276 -1.93 -48.18 0.59
N LEU A 277 -1.47 -47.13 -0.06
CA LEU A 277 -2.29 -46.36 -1.01
C LEU A 277 -2.78 -47.25 -2.16
N TYR A 278 -1.92 -48.09 -2.71
CA TYR A 278 -2.30 -49.07 -3.74
C TYR A 278 -3.38 -50.03 -3.26
N ARG A 279 -3.27 -50.54 -2.02
CA ARG A 279 -4.33 -51.38 -1.43
C ARG A 279 -5.69 -50.66 -1.40
N PHE A 280 -5.72 -49.37 -0.97
CA PHE A 280 -6.96 -48.58 -0.97
C PHE A 280 -7.49 -48.29 -2.37
N GLN A 281 -6.64 -48.13 -3.37
CA GLN A 281 -7.07 -47.99 -4.76
C GLN A 281 -7.78 -49.25 -5.27
N ILE A 282 -7.31 -50.45 -4.90
CA ILE A 282 -7.96 -51.69 -5.25
C ILE A 282 -9.30 -51.83 -4.51
N ILE A 283 -9.35 -51.52 -3.21
CA ILE A 283 -10.60 -51.48 -2.42
C ILE A 283 -11.63 -50.56 -3.09
N HIS A 284 -11.23 -49.37 -3.52
CA HIS A 284 -12.10 -48.43 -4.22
C HIS A 284 -12.65 -49.00 -5.55
N ARG A 285 -11.80 -49.69 -6.35
CA ARG A 285 -12.24 -50.32 -7.60
C ARG A 285 -13.24 -51.46 -7.33
N LEU A 286 -13.03 -52.24 -6.27
CA LEU A 286 -13.96 -53.28 -5.86
C LEU A 286 -15.29 -52.67 -5.41
N ALA A 287 -15.27 -51.69 -4.53
CA ALA A 287 -16.48 -50.99 -4.07
C ALA A 287 -17.31 -50.43 -5.22
N LYS A 288 -16.68 -49.83 -6.22
CA LYS A 288 -17.36 -49.34 -7.45
C LYS A 288 -18.08 -50.47 -8.24
N LYS A 289 -17.50 -51.68 -8.29
CA LYS A 289 -18.15 -52.83 -8.96
C LYS A 289 -19.40 -53.30 -8.21
N PHE A 290 -19.35 -53.27 -6.87
CA PHE A 290 -20.48 -53.72 -6.03
C PHE A 290 -21.53 -52.63 -5.81
N SER A 291 -21.21 -51.39 -5.96
CA SER A 291 -22.15 -50.25 -5.90
C SER A 291 -23.07 -50.16 -7.13
N LYS A 292 -22.66 -50.72 -8.28
CA LYS A 292 -23.44 -50.73 -9.54
C LYS A 292 -24.35 -51.97 -9.69
N LYS A 293 -24.26 -52.92 -8.79
CA LYS A 293 -25.14 -54.06 -8.64
C LYS A 293 -26.04 -53.86 -7.40
#